data_226a60ac70de743cc0572c5381044cb0
#
_entry.id   226a60ac70de743cc0572c5381044cb0
#
_cell.length_a   1.000
_cell.length_b   1.000
_cell.length_c   1.000
_cell.angle_alpha   90.00
_cell.angle_beta   90.00
_cell.angle_gamma   90.00
#
_symmetry.space_group_name_H-M   'P 1'
#
loop_
_entity.id
_entity.type
_entity.pdbx_description
1 polymer ?
#
loop_
_entity_poly.entity_id
_entity_poly.type
_entity_poly.pdbx_seq_one_letter_code
_entity_poly.pdbx_strand_id
1 'polypeptide(L)'
;MQTIIRVEKLAKTFNQHQALHAVDLNIHHGEMVALLGPSGSGKSTLLRHLSGLITGDKSAGSHIELLGRTVQREGRLARDIRKSRANTGYIFQQFNLVNRLSVLENVLIGALGSTPFWRTCFSWFTGEQKQRALQALTRVGMVHFAHQRVSTLSGGQQQRVAIARALMQQAKVILADEPIASLDPESARIVMDTLRDINQNDGITVVVTLHQVDYALRYCERIVALHQGHVFYDGSSQQFDNERFDHLYRSINRIEENAKAA
;
A
#
# COMPACT_ATOMS: atom_id res chain seq x y z
N MET A 1 15.89 -16.29 0.16
CA MET A 1 14.50 -15.78 0.14
C MET A 1 14.12 -15.39 -1.28
N GLN A 2 12.86 -15.61 -1.71
CA GLN A 2 12.43 -15.27 -3.06
C GLN A 2 12.07 -13.78 -3.14
N THR A 3 12.69 -13.03 -4.04
CA THR A 3 12.32 -11.62 -4.30
C THR A 3 10.95 -11.57 -4.98
N ILE A 4 10.03 -10.79 -4.42
CA ILE A 4 8.66 -10.64 -4.93
C ILE A 4 8.42 -9.27 -5.56
N ILE A 5 9.14 -8.24 -5.09
CA ILE A 5 9.17 -6.90 -5.68
C ILE A 5 10.63 -6.55 -5.93
N ARG A 6 10.94 -6.15 -7.17
CA ARG A 6 12.24 -5.62 -7.56
C ARG A 6 12.05 -4.28 -8.23
N VAL A 7 12.79 -3.30 -7.76
CA VAL A 7 12.84 -1.95 -8.34
C VAL A 7 14.28 -1.65 -8.69
N GLU A 8 14.53 -1.23 -9.91
CA GLU A 8 15.85 -0.88 -10.41
C GLU A 8 15.82 0.51 -11.03
N LYS A 9 16.67 1.38 -10.55
CA LYS A 9 16.92 2.75 -11.05
C LYS A 9 15.65 3.55 -11.31
N LEU A 10 14.64 3.43 -10.42
CA LEU A 10 13.38 4.13 -10.58
C LEU A 10 13.57 5.62 -10.31
N ALA A 11 13.34 6.43 -11.33
CA ALA A 11 13.30 7.89 -11.23
C ALA A 11 11.91 8.41 -11.57
N LYS A 12 11.49 9.50 -10.89
CA LYS A 12 10.24 10.19 -11.18
C LYS A 12 10.34 11.67 -10.93
N THR A 13 10.07 12.44 -11.97
CA THR A 13 9.95 13.90 -11.93
C THR A 13 8.51 14.32 -12.19
N PHE A 14 7.99 15.24 -11.38
CA PHE A 14 6.73 15.93 -11.60
C PHE A 14 7.03 17.41 -11.84
N ASN A 15 6.74 17.90 -13.04
CA ASN A 15 7.13 19.26 -13.48
C ASN A 15 8.64 19.48 -13.26
N GLN A 16 9.03 20.29 -12.26
CA GLN A 16 10.43 20.60 -11.95
C GLN A 16 10.91 19.90 -10.67
N HIS A 17 10.04 19.18 -9.96
CA HIS A 17 10.38 18.49 -8.72
C HIS A 17 10.63 17.00 -8.98
N GLN A 18 11.85 16.54 -8.71
CA GLN A 18 12.21 15.12 -8.77
C GLN A 18 11.81 14.44 -7.46
N ALA A 19 10.78 13.60 -7.54
CA ALA A 19 10.21 12.91 -6.40
C ALA A 19 10.91 11.59 -6.05
N LEU A 20 11.60 10.96 -7.03
CA LEU A 20 12.41 9.75 -6.85
C LEU A 20 13.69 9.85 -7.66
N HIS A 21 14.83 9.50 -7.03
CA HIS A 21 16.18 9.60 -7.60
C HIS A 21 16.81 8.22 -7.76
N ALA A 22 16.56 7.55 -8.91
CA ALA A 22 17.16 6.25 -9.24
C ALA A 22 17.08 5.23 -8.09
N VAL A 23 15.89 5.05 -7.54
CA VAL A 23 15.63 4.17 -6.39
C VAL A 23 15.81 2.72 -6.80
N ASP A 24 16.61 1.99 -6.03
CA ASP A 24 16.76 0.54 -6.07
C ASP A 24 16.13 -0.06 -4.78
N LEU A 25 15.32 -1.12 -4.93
CA LEU A 25 14.66 -1.76 -3.79
C LEU A 25 14.30 -3.22 -4.14
N ASN A 26 14.58 -4.13 -3.22
CA ASN A 26 14.12 -5.52 -3.32
C ASN A 26 13.30 -5.86 -2.07
N ILE A 27 12.11 -6.44 -2.26
CA ILE A 27 11.28 -6.95 -1.17
C ILE A 27 11.04 -8.43 -1.39
N HIS A 28 11.15 -9.21 -0.33
CA HIS A 28 11.03 -10.66 -0.39
C HIS A 28 9.63 -11.15 -0.01
N HIS A 29 9.33 -12.38 -0.39
CA HIS A 29 8.04 -13.02 -0.07
C HIS A 29 7.82 -13.10 1.44
N GLY A 30 6.63 -12.70 1.89
CA GLY A 30 6.23 -12.78 3.29
C GLY A 30 6.75 -11.63 4.18
N GLU A 31 7.58 -10.72 3.65
CA GLU A 31 8.01 -9.56 4.44
C GLU A 31 6.85 -8.59 4.74
N MET A 32 6.87 -8.01 5.94
CA MET A 32 6.10 -6.80 6.27
C MET A 32 7.08 -5.63 6.38
N VAL A 33 7.04 -4.73 5.39
CA VAL A 33 8.00 -3.62 5.23
C VAL A 33 7.32 -2.29 5.45
N ALA A 34 7.91 -1.46 6.32
CA ALA A 34 7.50 -0.07 6.48
C ALA A 34 8.31 0.85 5.55
N LEU A 35 7.61 1.64 4.74
CA LEU A 35 8.20 2.79 4.06
C LEU A 35 8.05 4.02 4.97
N LEU A 36 9.15 4.50 5.53
CA LEU A 36 9.20 5.67 6.40
C LEU A 36 9.75 6.90 5.68
N GLY A 37 9.48 8.06 6.24
CA GLY A 37 10.05 9.33 5.80
C GLY A 37 9.06 10.48 5.92
N PRO A 38 9.55 11.71 5.80
CA PRO A 38 8.75 12.92 5.87
C PRO A 38 7.73 13.01 4.74
N SER A 39 6.77 13.94 4.86
CA SER A 39 5.89 14.31 3.76
C SER A 39 6.72 14.78 2.57
N GLY A 40 6.35 14.36 1.35
CA GLY A 40 7.10 14.69 0.14
C GLY A 40 8.36 13.84 -0.11
N SER A 41 8.75 12.90 0.77
CA SER A 41 9.96 12.08 0.57
C SER A 41 9.87 11.04 -0.56
N GLY A 42 8.69 10.87 -1.19
CA GLY A 42 8.52 9.95 -2.33
C GLY A 42 7.82 8.63 -2.00
N LYS A 43 7.43 8.35 -0.74
CA LYS A 43 6.80 7.07 -0.30
C LYS A 43 5.58 6.66 -1.14
N SER A 44 4.56 7.52 -1.16
CA SER A 44 3.32 7.24 -1.93
C SER A 44 3.59 7.20 -3.43
N THR A 45 4.57 7.99 -3.91
CA THR A 45 5.02 7.93 -5.30
C THR A 45 5.62 6.56 -5.61
N LEU A 46 6.53 6.05 -4.78
CA LEU A 46 7.11 4.71 -4.93
C LEU A 46 6.01 3.65 -4.91
N LEU A 47 5.10 3.70 -3.92
CA LEU A 47 4.02 2.72 -3.79
C LEU A 47 3.10 2.68 -5.03
N ARG A 48 2.79 3.85 -5.60
CA ARG A 48 1.99 3.95 -6.84
C ARG A 48 2.71 3.40 -8.07
N HIS A 49 4.04 3.49 -8.11
CA HIS A 49 4.83 2.85 -9.17
C HIS A 49 4.82 1.33 -9.06
N LEU A 50 4.92 0.77 -7.83
CA LEU A 50 4.86 -0.67 -7.59
C LEU A 50 3.55 -1.28 -8.08
N SER A 51 2.44 -0.55 -7.95
CA SER A 51 1.12 -0.96 -8.45
C SER A 51 0.88 -0.65 -9.93
N GLY A 52 1.82 0.08 -10.57
CA GLY A 52 1.67 0.56 -11.93
C GLY A 52 0.57 1.62 -12.11
N LEU A 53 0.15 2.31 -11.03
CA LEU A 53 -0.83 3.40 -11.12
C LEU A 53 -0.24 4.64 -11.81
N ILE A 54 1.07 4.83 -11.69
CA ILE A 54 1.82 5.89 -12.39
C ILE A 54 3.06 5.28 -13.04
N THR A 55 3.63 6.00 -14.01
CA THR A 55 4.85 5.59 -14.73
C THR A 55 6.05 6.43 -14.31
N GLY A 56 7.22 5.80 -14.22
CA GLY A 56 8.49 6.45 -14.02
C GLY A 56 8.91 7.31 -15.21
N ASP A 57 10.03 8.00 -15.06
CA ASP A 57 10.64 8.73 -16.15
C ASP A 57 11.26 7.75 -17.16
N LYS A 58 11.44 8.20 -18.39
CA LYS A 58 12.10 7.41 -19.45
C LYS A 58 13.62 7.42 -19.20
N SER A 59 14.08 6.59 -18.26
CA SER A 59 15.49 6.42 -17.94
C SER A 59 15.97 5.02 -18.32
N ALA A 60 17.15 4.92 -18.92
CA ALA A 60 17.74 3.65 -19.29
C ALA A 60 17.98 2.75 -18.08
N GLY A 61 17.52 1.50 -18.16
CA GLY A 61 17.64 0.51 -17.09
C GLY A 61 16.63 0.64 -15.96
N SER A 62 15.68 1.59 -16.01
CA SER A 62 14.59 1.65 -15.04
C SER A 62 13.64 0.48 -15.22
N HIS A 63 13.46 -0.32 -14.19
CA HIS A 63 12.61 -1.51 -14.24
C HIS A 63 11.90 -1.76 -12.90
N ILE A 64 10.63 -2.14 -12.97
CA ILE A 64 9.89 -2.66 -11.81
C ILE A 64 9.31 -4.02 -12.18
N GLU A 65 9.58 -4.98 -11.34
CA GLU A 65 9.04 -6.33 -11.38
C GLU A 65 8.25 -6.63 -10.12
N LEU A 66 7.10 -7.27 -10.26
CA LEU A 66 6.26 -7.71 -9.15
C LEU A 66 5.75 -9.13 -9.44
N LEU A 67 5.97 -10.06 -8.50
CA LEU A 67 5.57 -11.47 -8.64
C LEU A 67 6.15 -12.13 -9.91
N GLY A 68 7.41 -11.79 -10.28
CA GLY A 68 8.05 -12.30 -11.49
C GLY A 68 7.51 -11.72 -12.80
N ARG A 69 6.72 -10.63 -12.71
CA ARG A 69 6.14 -9.94 -13.89
C ARG A 69 6.60 -8.51 -13.96
N THR A 70 6.98 -8.07 -15.13
CA THR A 70 7.26 -6.65 -15.37
C THR A 70 5.99 -5.81 -15.10
N VAL A 71 6.11 -4.80 -14.24
CA VAL A 71 5.10 -3.75 -14.02
C VAL A 71 5.33 -2.61 -14.99
N GLN A 72 6.58 -2.13 -15.03
CA GLN A 72 7.00 -1.10 -15.96
C GLN A 72 8.51 -1.20 -16.27
N ARG A 73 8.90 -0.75 -17.46
CA ARG A 73 10.28 -0.65 -17.89
C ARG A 73 10.48 0.65 -18.66
N GLU A 74 11.51 1.42 -18.29
CA GLU A 74 11.90 2.67 -18.97
C GLU A 74 10.71 3.63 -19.21
N GLY A 75 9.90 3.84 -18.15
CA GLY A 75 8.76 4.74 -18.18
C GLY A 75 7.54 4.23 -18.96
N ARG A 76 7.48 2.93 -19.30
CA ARG A 76 6.34 2.32 -19.99
C ARG A 76 5.75 1.18 -19.17
N LEU A 77 4.42 1.18 -19.01
CA LEU A 77 3.71 0.06 -18.40
C LEU A 77 3.78 -1.20 -19.27
N ALA A 78 3.87 -2.35 -18.63
CA ALA A 78 3.74 -3.64 -19.30
C ALA A 78 2.35 -3.78 -19.96
N ARG A 79 2.28 -4.45 -21.11
CA ARG A 79 1.01 -4.66 -21.83
C ARG A 79 -0.01 -5.46 -21.02
N ASP A 80 0.45 -6.36 -20.16
CA ASP A 80 -0.37 -7.21 -19.31
C ASP A 80 -0.44 -6.74 -17.84
N ILE A 81 -0.22 -5.45 -17.58
CA ILE A 81 -0.27 -4.81 -16.24
C ILE A 81 -1.52 -5.20 -15.44
N ARG A 82 -2.65 -5.48 -16.11
CA ARG A 82 -3.89 -5.92 -15.46
C ARG A 82 -3.68 -7.21 -14.64
N LYS A 83 -2.81 -8.12 -15.09
CA LYS A 83 -2.48 -9.37 -14.37
C LYS A 83 -1.70 -9.08 -13.09
N SER A 84 -0.75 -8.14 -13.12
CA SER A 84 -0.01 -7.70 -11.93
C SER A 84 -0.95 -7.02 -10.93
N ARG A 85 -1.80 -6.11 -11.41
CA ARG A 85 -2.81 -5.42 -10.56
C ARG A 85 -3.82 -6.40 -9.95
N ALA A 86 -4.23 -7.45 -10.66
CA ALA A 86 -5.15 -8.46 -10.13
C ALA A 86 -4.58 -9.22 -8.92
N ASN A 87 -3.26 -9.31 -8.78
CA ASN A 87 -2.58 -9.95 -7.67
C ASN A 87 -2.06 -8.98 -6.60
N THR A 88 -2.35 -7.67 -6.76
CA THR A 88 -1.87 -6.61 -5.87
C THR A 88 -3.05 -5.89 -5.24
N GLY A 89 -3.24 -6.03 -3.94
CA GLY A 89 -4.20 -5.22 -3.18
C GLY A 89 -3.62 -3.84 -2.92
N TYR A 90 -4.29 -2.79 -3.33
CA TYR A 90 -3.91 -1.42 -3.00
C TYR A 90 -4.90 -0.82 -2.02
N ILE A 91 -4.42 -0.43 -0.85
CA ILE A 91 -5.18 0.24 0.19
C ILE A 91 -4.79 1.71 0.17
N PHE A 92 -5.75 2.57 -0.18
CA PHE A 92 -5.55 4.01 -0.32
C PHE A 92 -5.75 4.74 1.01
N GLN A 93 -5.09 5.86 1.19
CA GLN A 93 -5.29 6.76 2.33
C GLN A 93 -6.76 7.23 2.46
N GLN A 94 -7.45 7.49 1.36
CA GLN A 94 -8.85 7.91 1.33
C GLN A 94 -9.83 6.74 1.14
N PHE A 95 -9.48 5.53 1.53
CA PHE A 95 -10.26 4.27 1.46
C PHE A 95 -10.71 3.87 0.04
N ASN A 96 -11.07 4.81 -0.82
CA ASN A 96 -11.58 4.63 -2.20
C ASN A 96 -12.72 3.59 -2.27
N LEU A 97 -13.66 3.69 -1.35
CA LEU A 97 -14.88 2.92 -1.32
C LEU A 97 -16.01 3.68 -2.03
N VAL A 98 -16.96 2.94 -2.59
CA VAL A 98 -18.12 3.51 -3.25
C VAL A 98 -19.19 3.77 -2.19
N ASN A 99 -19.38 5.02 -1.80
CA ASN A 99 -20.24 5.43 -0.67
C ASN A 99 -21.70 4.99 -0.78
N ARG A 100 -22.22 4.87 -2.01
CA ARG A 100 -23.62 4.50 -2.28
C ARG A 100 -23.89 3.00 -2.17
N LEU A 101 -22.83 2.18 -2.24
CA LEU A 101 -22.90 0.74 -2.15
C LEU A 101 -22.82 0.27 -0.70
N SER A 102 -23.34 -0.93 -0.45
CA SER A 102 -23.17 -1.62 0.81
C SER A 102 -21.71 -2.05 1.03
N VAL A 103 -21.39 -2.40 2.27
CA VAL A 103 -20.08 -2.96 2.66
C VAL A 103 -19.77 -4.23 1.85
N LEU A 104 -20.74 -5.14 1.74
CA LEU A 104 -20.61 -6.38 0.98
C LEU A 104 -20.33 -6.12 -0.51
N GLU A 105 -21.07 -5.20 -1.14
CA GLU A 105 -20.85 -4.83 -2.54
C GLU A 105 -19.48 -4.21 -2.76
N ASN A 106 -18.98 -3.36 -1.84
CA ASN A 106 -17.65 -2.81 -1.92
C ASN A 106 -16.55 -3.90 -1.83
N VAL A 107 -16.74 -4.92 -1.02
CA VAL A 107 -15.81 -6.05 -0.96
C VAL A 107 -15.88 -6.89 -2.23
N LEU A 108 -17.09 -7.15 -2.77
CA LEU A 108 -17.29 -7.89 -4.02
C LEU A 108 -16.62 -7.24 -5.24
N ILE A 109 -16.43 -5.90 -5.25
CA ILE A 109 -15.65 -5.19 -6.27
C ILE A 109 -14.21 -5.76 -6.36
N GLY A 110 -13.63 -6.26 -5.26
CA GLY A 110 -12.33 -6.92 -5.27
C GLY A 110 -12.25 -8.13 -6.21
N ALA A 111 -13.37 -8.81 -6.48
CA ALA A 111 -13.40 -9.94 -7.41
C ALA A 111 -13.45 -9.55 -8.89
N LEU A 112 -13.63 -8.27 -9.24
CA LEU A 112 -13.83 -7.84 -10.63
C LEU A 112 -12.65 -8.22 -11.54
N GLY A 113 -11.41 -8.22 -11.00
CA GLY A 113 -10.21 -8.61 -11.74
C GLY A 113 -10.19 -10.07 -12.21
N SER A 114 -10.93 -10.94 -11.54
CA SER A 114 -11.04 -12.38 -11.83
C SER A 114 -12.41 -12.78 -12.41
N THR A 115 -13.34 -11.81 -12.52
CA THR A 115 -14.70 -12.06 -13.02
C THR A 115 -14.77 -11.76 -14.51
N PRO A 116 -15.41 -12.62 -15.35
CA PRO A 116 -15.62 -12.35 -16.76
C PRO A 116 -16.36 -11.02 -17.01
N PHE A 117 -15.96 -10.28 -18.04
CA PHE A 117 -16.42 -8.91 -18.32
C PHE A 117 -17.96 -8.80 -18.37
N TRP A 118 -18.64 -9.74 -19.05
CA TRP A 118 -20.11 -9.70 -19.19
C TRP A 118 -20.84 -9.84 -17.84
N ARG A 119 -20.28 -10.60 -16.89
CA ARG A 119 -20.83 -10.73 -15.52
C ARG A 119 -20.55 -9.48 -14.68
N THR A 120 -19.42 -8.84 -14.92
CA THR A 120 -19.04 -7.59 -14.28
C THR A 120 -20.02 -6.47 -14.62
N CYS A 121 -20.43 -6.36 -15.91
CA CYS A 121 -21.38 -5.35 -16.37
C CYS A 121 -22.75 -5.42 -15.66
N PHE A 122 -23.19 -6.61 -15.28
CA PHE A 122 -24.47 -6.81 -14.59
C PHE A 122 -24.31 -6.97 -13.06
N SER A 123 -23.12 -6.75 -12.51
CA SER A 123 -22.81 -6.98 -11.07
C SER A 123 -23.25 -8.37 -10.59
N TRP A 124 -23.12 -9.36 -11.44
CA TRP A 124 -23.63 -10.73 -11.20
C TRP A 124 -22.56 -11.58 -10.50
N PHE A 125 -22.55 -11.51 -9.17
CA PHE A 125 -21.66 -12.30 -8.32
C PHE A 125 -22.28 -13.64 -7.96
N THR A 126 -21.46 -14.71 -7.99
CA THR A 126 -21.91 -16.05 -7.59
C THR A 126 -22.13 -16.17 -6.09
N GLY A 127 -22.86 -17.20 -5.66
CA GLY A 127 -22.99 -17.54 -4.24
C GLY A 127 -21.63 -17.75 -3.57
N GLU A 128 -20.68 -18.41 -4.24
CA GLU A 128 -19.31 -18.61 -3.76
C GLU A 128 -18.56 -17.28 -3.58
N GLN A 129 -18.69 -16.34 -4.54
CA GLN A 129 -18.08 -15.00 -4.40
C GLN A 129 -18.66 -14.23 -3.22
N LYS A 130 -19.97 -14.30 -2.99
CA LYS A 130 -20.62 -13.68 -1.84
C LYS A 130 -20.16 -14.31 -0.53
N GLN A 131 -20.02 -15.62 -0.47
CA GLN A 131 -19.52 -16.32 0.71
C GLN A 131 -18.06 -15.94 1.02
N ARG A 132 -17.18 -15.86 0.00
CA ARG A 132 -15.79 -15.39 0.16
C ARG A 132 -15.74 -13.93 0.65
N ALA A 133 -16.62 -13.08 0.14
CA ALA A 133 -16.69 -11.70 0.60
C ALA A 133 -17.13 -11.60 2.09
N LEU A 134 -18.08 -12.43 2.52
CA LEU A 134 -18.48 -12.52 3.93
C LEU A 134 -17.34 -13.05 4.80
N GLN A 135 -16.58 -14.04 4.34
CA GLN A 135 -15.39 -14.53 5.05
C GLN A 135 -14.31 -13.44 5.19
N ALA A 136 -14.07 -12.67 4.12
CA ALA A 136 -13.14 -11.53 4.19
C ALA A 136 -13.62 -10.48 5.20
N LEU A 137 -14.94 -10.18 5.24
CA LEU A 137 -15.54 -9.28 6.22
C LEU A 137 -15.44 -9.82 7.65
N THR A 138 -15.60 -11.12 7.85
CA THR A 138 -15.43 -11.76 9.16
C THR A 138 -14.00 -11.57 9.67
N ARG A 139 -12.99 -11.76 8.83
CA ARG A 139 -11.58 -11.60 9.20
C ARG A 139 -11.23 -10.19 9.67
N VAL A 140 -11.87 -9.17 9.12
CA VAL A 140 -11.64 -7.78 9.51
C VAL A 140 -12.67 -7.29 10.55
N GLY A 141 -13.53 -8.17 11.09
CA GLY A 141 -14.54 -7.83 12.09
C GLY A 141 -15.68 -6.94 11.58
N MET A 142 -16.01 -7.03 10.29
CA MET A 142 -17.00 -6.16 9.64
C MET A 142 -18.24 -6.90 9.10
N VAL A 143 -18.40 -8.20 9.40
CA VAL A 143 -19.50 -9.00 8.85
C VAL A 143 -20.89 -8.49 9.26
N HIS A 144 -21.05 -8.00 10.48
CA HIS A 144 -22.31 -7.45 10.97
C HIS A 144 -22.76 -6.17 10.23
N PHE A 145 -21.83 -5.50 9.55
CA PHE A 145 -22.07 -4.30 8.77
C PHE A 145 -22.30 -4.59 7.28
N ALA A 146 -22.29 -5.87 6.85
CA ALA A 146 -22.29 -6.28 5.45
C ALA A 146 -23.35 -5.59 4.56
N HIS A 147 -24.55 -5.37 5.10
CA HIS A 147 -25.67 -4.76 4.39
C HIS A 147 -25.81 -3.25 4.60
N GLN A 148 -24.97 -2.65 5.45
CA GLN A 148 -24.98 -1.21 5.67
C GLN A 148 -24.25 -0.47 4.52
N ARG A 149 -24.63 0.78 4.29
CA ARG A 149 -23.93 1.65 3.34
C ARG A 149 -22.59 2.10 3.91
N VAL A 150 -21.56 2.12 3.09
CA VAL A 150 -20.21 2.55 3.50
C VAL A 150 -20.20 3.98 4.04
N SER A 151 -21.06 4.86 3.54
CA SER A 151 -21.17 6.26 4.01
C SER A 151 -21.57 6.41 5.50
N THR A 152 -22.08 5.36 6.13
CA THR A 152 -22.47 5.38 7.55
C THR A 152 -21.38 4.88 8.49
N LEU A 153 -20.24 4.43 7.94
CA LEU A 153 -19.15 3.84 8.69
C LEU A 153 -18.13 4.90 9.16
N SER A 154 -17.50 4.65 10.32
CA SER A 154 -16.32 5.41 10.75
C SER A 154 -15.13 5.19 9.82
N GLY A 155 -14.12 6.08 9.88
CA GLY A 155 -12.90 5.95 9.07
C GLY A 155 -12.18 4.61 9.27
N GLY A 156 -12.03 4.16 10.52
CA GLY A 156 -11.41 2.86 10.83
C GLY A 156 -12.23 1.67 10.32
N GLN A 157 -13.56 1.76 10.34
CA GLN A 157 -14.44 0.77 9.74
C GLN A 157 -14.29 0.74 8.21
N GLN A 158 -14.25 1.90 7.56
CA GLN A 158 -14.04 2.00 6.11
C GLN A 158 -12.68 1.42 5.71
N GLN A 159 -11.63 1.68 6.49
CA GLN A 159 -10.31 1.12 6.23
C GLN A 159 -10.32 -0.40 6.32
N ARG A 160 -10.98 -0.98 7.29
CA ARG A 160 -11.13 -2.44 7.39
C ARG A 160 -11.91 -3.04 6.22
N VAL A 161 -12.92 -2.34 5.69
CA VAL A 161 -13.62 -2.75 4.46
C VAL A 161 -12.67 -2.70 3.25
N ALA A 162 -11.80 -1.69 3.14
CA ALA A 162 -10.77 -1.62 2.08
C ALA A 162 -9.78 -2.78 2.17
N ILE A 163 -9.39 -3.21 3.37
CA ILE A 163 -8.58 -4.42 3.59
C ILE A 163 -9.35 -5.68 3.15
N ALA A 164 -10.63 -5.83 3.55
CA ALA A 164 -11.46 -6.96 3.12
C ALA A 164 -11.60 -7.05 1.59
N ARG A 165 -11.67 -5.90 0.90
CA ARG A 165 -11.65 -5.83 -0.56
C ARG A 165 -10.35 -6.36 -1.16
N ALA A 166 -9.20 -6.05 -0.55
CA ALA A 166 -7.90 -6.59 -0.97
C ALA A 166 -7.81 -8.11 -0.72
N LEU A 167 -8.37 -8.62 0.37
CA LEU A 167 -8.48 -10.06 0.63
C LEU A 167 -9.39 -10.76 -0.40
N MET A 168 -10.54 -10.16 -0.72
CA MET A 168 -11.46 -10.68 -1.75
C MET A 168 -10.80 -10.76 -3.13
N GLN A 169 -9.87 -9.87 -3.44
CA GLN A 169 -9.06 -9.89 -4.64
C GLN A 169 -8.06 -11.06 -4.68
N GLN A 170 -7.84 -11.76 -3.56
CA GLN A 170 -6.80 -12.80 -3.39
C GLN A 170 -5.38 -12.27 -3.68
N ALA A 171 -5.15 -11.03 -3.27
CA ALA A 171 -3.88 -10.36 -3.45
C ALA A 171 -2.73 -11.15 -2.81
N LYS A 172 -1.60 -11.24 -3.52
CA LYS A 172 -0.35 -11.84 -3.02
C LYS A 172 0.56 -10.80 -2.38
N VAL A 173 0.33 -9.55 -2.72
CA VAL A 173 1.02 -8.37 -2.18
C VAL A 173 -0.03 -7.33 -1.82
N ILE A 174 0.08 -6.75 -0.64
CA ILE A 174 -0.72 -5.60 -0.21
C ILE A 174 0.19 -4.37 -0.13
N LEU A 175 -0.19 -3.33 -0.83
CA LEU A 175 0.44 -2.00 -0.82
C LEU A 175 -0.51 -1.05 -0.09
N ALA A 176 -0.15 -0.63 1.13
CA ALA A 176 -1.00 0.22 1.96
C ALA A 176 -0.41 1.64 2.06
N ASP A 177 -1.09 2.60 1.44
CA ASP A 177 -0.67 4.01 1.41
C ASP A 177 -1.30 4.76 2.59
N GLU A 178 -0.51 5.01 3.63
CA GLU A 178 -0.89 5.69 4.87
C GLU A 178 -2.19 5.16 5.51
N PRO A 179 -2.30 3.84 5.77
CA PRO A 179 -3.56 3.20 6.13
C PRO A 179 -4.14 3.66 7.49
N ILE A 180 -3.36 4.38 8.29
CA ILE A 180 -3.76 4.82 9.65
C ILE A 180 -3.70 6.34 9.85
N ALA A 181 -3.37 7.13 8.82
CA ALA A 181 -3.07 8.56 8.97
C ALA A 181 -4.22 9.42 9.55
N SER A 182 -5.46 9.03 9.29
CA SER A 182 -6.66 9.79 9.70
C SER A 182 -7.51 9.03 10.72
N LEU A 183 -6.93 8.06 11.43
CA LEU A 183 -7.63 7.22 12.37
C LEU A 183 -7.29 7.58 13.83
N ASP A 184 -8.24 7.36 14.71
CA ASP A 184 -7.98 7.36 16.14
C ASP A 184 -7.02 6.22 16.53
N PRO A 185 -6.31 6.32 17.68
CA PRO A 185 -5.28 5.35 18.05
C PRO A 185 -5.78 3.90 18.16
N GLU A 186 -7.02 3.69 18.60
CA GLU A 186 -7.59 2.35 18.71
C GLU A 186 -7.88 1.76 17.32
N SER A 187 -8.54 2.52 16.45
CA SER A 187 -8.78 2.13 15.05
C SER A 187 -7.48 1.87 14.30
N ALA A 188 -6.46 2.72 14.49
CA ALA A 188 -5.14 2.54 13.89
C ALA A 188 -4.49 1.22 14.33
N ARG A 189 -4.56 0.90 15.63
CA ARG A 189 -4.07 -0.37 16.18
C ARG A 189 -4.77 -1.56 15.53
N ILE A 190 -6.10 -1.56 15.46
CA ILE A 190 -6.90 -2.65 14.88
C ILE A 190 -6.53 -2.85 13.39
N VAL A 191 -6.33 -1.78 12.63
CA VAL A 191 -5.92 -1.85 11.21
C VAL A 191 -4.55 -2.48 11.08
N MET A 192 -3.56 -2.06 11.89
CA MET A 192 -2.21 -2.62 11.84
C MET A 192 -2.15 -4.06 12.33
N ASP A 193 -2.89 -4.41 13.40
CA ASP A 193 -3.04 -5.79 13.88
C ASP A 193 -3.62 -6.68 12.76
N THR A 194 -4.63 -6.18 12.02
CA THR A 194 -5.23 -6.89 10.88
C THR A 194 -4.23 -7.12 9.74
N LEU A 195 -3.44 -6.10 9.37
CA LEU A 195 -2.42 -6.23 8.32
C LEU A 195 -1.31 -7.21 8.73
N ARG A 196 -0.90 -7.19 10.00
CA ARG A 196 0.07 -8.14 10.55
C ARG A 196 -0.47 -9.57 10.56
N ASP A 197 -1.73 -9.76 10.98
CA ASP A 197 -2.39 -11.07 10.93
C ASP A 197 -2.39 -11.66 9.51
N ILE A 198 -2.78 -10.85 8.51
CA ILE A 198 -2.77 -11.22 7.10
C ILE A 198 -1.35 -11.58 6.63
N ASN A 199 -0.34 -10.81 7.04
CA ASN A 199 1.04 -11.10 6.69
C ASN A 199 1.51 -12.42 7.29
N GLN A 200 1.31 -12.62 8.60
CA GLN A 200 1.84 -13.78 9.33
C GLN A 200 1.08 -15.08 9.04
N ASN A 201 -0.25 -15.03 8.95
CA ASN A 201 -1.08 -16.23 8.81
C ASN A 201 -1.33 -16.63 7.35
N ASP A 202 -1.37 -15.66 6.41
CA ASP A 202 -1.58 -15.96 4.98
C ASP A 202 -0.28 -15.88 4.17
N GLY A 203 0.84 -15.45 4.78
CA GLY A 203 2.12 -15.25 4.07
C GLY A 203 2.08 -14.16 3.01
N ILE A 204 1.11 -13.25 3.08
CA ILE A 204 0.97 -12.14 2.13
C ILE A 204 2.04 -11.09 2.43
N THR A 205 2.80 -10.69 1.41
CA THR A 205 3.77 -9.58 1.55
C THR A 205 3.03 -8.26 1.73
N VAL A 206 3.40 -7.46 2.73
CA VAL A 206 2.79 -6.18 3.04
C VAL A 206 3.82 -5.07 2.96
N VAL A 207 3.55 -4.03 2.17
CA VAL A 207 4.33 -2.79 2.15
C VAL A 207 3.43 -1.66 2.60
N VAL A 208 3.78 -1.04 3.72
CA VAL A 208 2.96 0.02 4.32
C VAL A 208 3.74 1.32 4.42
N THR A 209 3.16 2.43 3.94
CA THR A 209 3.72 3.76 4.21
C THR A 209 3.23 4.26 5.55
N LEU A 210 4.13 4.73 6.38
CA LEU A 210 3.84 5.24 7.70
C LEU A 210 4.59 6.57 7.94
N HIS A 211 3.99 7.44 8.74
CA HIS A 211 4.66 8.63 9.31
C HIS A 211 5.08 8.40 10.76
N GLN A 212 4.34 7.53 11.46
CA GLN A 212 4.56 7.22 12.86
C GLN A 212 5.57 6.08 12.99
N VAL A 213 6.76 6.40 13.50
CA VAL A 213 7.86 5.43 13.62
C VAL A 213 7.54 4.32 14.62
N ASP A 214 6.82 4.64 15.70
CA ASP A 214 6.43 3.66 16.70
C ASP A 214 5.62 2.49 16.12
N TYR A 215 4.71 2.78 15.18
CA TYR A 215 3.98 1.73 14.46
C TYR A 215 4.90 0.92 13.54
N ALA A 216 5.84 1.55 12.85
CA ALA A 216 6.80 0.84 12.00
C ALA A 216 7.67 -0.12 12.83
N LEU A 217 8.24 0.35 13.94
CA LEU A 217 9.06 -0.46 14.85
C LEU A 217 8.29 -1.62 15.48
N ARG A 218 7.01 -1.39 15.80
CA ARG A 218 6.16 -2.39 16.47
C ARG A 218 5.66 -3.48 15.52
N TYR A 219 5.35 -3.14 14.27
CA TYR A 219 4.63 -4.02 13.35
C TYR A 219 5.47 -4.58 12.22
N CYS A 220 6.55 -3.90 11.82
CA CYS A 220 7.35 -4.28 10.67
C CYS A 220 8.75 -4.72 11.11
N GLU A 221 9.25 -5.81 10.50
CA GLU A 221 10.60 -6.32 10.77
C GLU A 221 11.67 -5.55 9.99
N ARG A 222 11.27 -4.90 8.88
CA ARG A 222 12.16 -4.14 8.01
C ARG A 222 11.61 -2.75 7.76
N ILE A 223 12.50 -1.78 7.79
CA ILE A 223 12.23 -0.38 7.49
C ILE A 223 13.02 0.01 6.25
N VAL A 224 12.34 0.65 5.30
CA VAL A 224 12.94 1.38 4.18
C VAL A 224 12.59 2.84 4.36
N ALA A 225 13.57 3.66 4.74
CA ALA A 225 13.37 5.08 4.94
C ALA A 225 13.76 5.87 3.69
N LEU A 226 12.84 6.73 3.23
CA LEU A 226 13.07 7.63 2.10
C LEU A 226 13.28 9.06 2.58
N HIS A 227 14.29 9.72 2.03
CA HIS A 227 14.56 11.14 2.24
C HIS A 227 14.82 11.82 0.89
N GLN A 228 14.05 12.86 0.57
CA GLN A 228 14.19 13.62 -0.68
C GLN A 228 14.32 12.73 -1.94
N GLY A 229 13.48 11.69 -2.03
CA GLY A 229 13.45 10.77 -3.17
C GLY A 229 14.56 9.73 -3.23
N HIS A 230 15.42 9.66 -2.21
CA HIS A 230 16.47 8.63 -2.09
C HIS A 230 16.14 7.63 -0.97
N VAL A 231 16.62 6.39 -1.10
CA VAL A 231 16.62 5.43 0.00
C VAL A 231 17.74 5.83 0.97
N PHE A 232 17.36 6.32 2.14
CA PHE A 232 18.27 6.74 3.20
C PHE A 232 18.69 5.56 4.10
N TYR A 233 17.74 4.65 4.36
CA TYR A 233 17.97 3.46 5.16
C TYR A 233 17.17 2.29 4.60
N ASP A 234 17.76 1.11 4.62
CA ASP A 234 17.11 -0.15 4.28
C ASP A 234 17.68 -1.25 5.19
N GLY A 235 16.89 -1.72 6.15
CA GLY A 235 17.38 -2.69 7.13
C GLY A 235 16.36 -3.07 8.19
N SER A 236 16.81 -3.84 9.19
CA SER A 236 15.97 -4.29 10.30
C SER A 236 15.43 -3.12 11.12
N SER A 237 14.16 -3.23 11.52
CA SER A 237 13.51 -2.25 12.41
C SER A 237 14.26 -2.13 13.77
N GLN A 238 14.87 -3.21 14.26
CA GLN A 238 15.64 -3.20 15.50
C GLN A 238 16.92 -2.35 15.45
N GLN A 239 17.44 -2.12 14.24
CA GLN A 239 18.65 -1.30 14.02
C GLN A 239 18.30 0.16 13.65
N PHE A 240 17.02 0.50 13.54
CA PHE A 240 16.59 1.86 13.26
C PHE A 240 16.50 2.64 14.58
N ASP A 241 17.62 3.29 14.94
CA ASP A 241 17.80 4.01 16.19
C ASP A 241 17.33 5.47 16.14
N ASN A 242 17.37 6.12 17.31
CA ASN A 242 16.98 7.53 17.45
C ASN A 242 17.88 8.48 16.64
N GLU A 243 19.16 8.14 16.40
CA GLU A 243 20.07 8.96 15.60
C GLU A 243 19.63 8.99 14.13
N ARG A 244 19.28 7.84 13.56
CA ARG A 244 18.73 7.72 12.21
C ARG A 244 17.36 8.40 12.08
N PHE A 245 16.52 8.26 13.10
CA PHE A 245 15.25 8.98 13.18
C PHE A 245 15.48 10.48 13.14
N ASP A 246 16.34 11.00 14.01
CA ASP A 246 16.67 12.42 14.07
C ASP A 246 17.24 12.93 12.74
N HIS A 247 18.12 12.19 12.11
CA HIS A 247 18.68 12.56 10.81
C HIS A 247 17.61 12.60 9.71
N LEU A 248 16.67 11.64 9.73
CA LEU A 248 15.58 11.57 8.76
C LEU A 248 14.60 12.76 8.91
N TYR A 249 14.34 13.23 10.12
CA TYR A 249 13.30 14.22 10.42
C TYR A 249 13.81 15.62 10.79
N ARG A 250 15.03 15.79 11.32
CA ARG A 250 15.57 17.12 11.72
C ARG A 250 15.83 18.08 10.57
N SER A 251 16.06 17.57 9.37
CA SER A 251 16.21 18.44 8.20
C SER A 251 14.93 19.23 7.88
N ILE A 252 13.76 18.75 8.36
CA ILE A 252 12.47 19.43 8.18
C ILE A 252 12.30 20.57 9.17
N ASN A 253 12.62 20.33 10.45
CA ASN A 253 12.47 21.35 11.49
C ASN A 253 13.30 22.60 11.18
N ARG A 254 14.50 22.46 10.61
CA ARG A 254 15.32 23.59 10.16
C ARG A 254 14.71 24.37 8.98
N ILE A 255 14.03 23.69 8.07
CA ILE A 255 13.39 24.34 6.91
C ILE A 255 12.11 25.07 7.36
N GLU A 256 11.34 24.46 8.26
CA GLU A 256 10.13 25.09 8.81
C GLU A 256 10.45 26.26 9.75
N GLU A 257 11.52 26.19 10.53
CA GLU A 257 12.01 27.30 11.36
C GLU A 257 12.50 28.47 10.49
N ASN A 258 13.24 28.20 9.43
CA ASN A 258 13.70 29.22 8.50
C ASN A 258 12.54 29.82 7.67
N ALA A 259 11.51 29.04 7.34
CA ALA A 259 10.32 29.55 6.63
C ALA A 259 9.35 30.33 7.52
N LYS A 260 9.42 30.15 8.85
CA LYS A 260 8.67 30.99 9.82
C LYS A 260 9.42 32.24 10.25
N ALA A 261 10.72 32.33 9.95
CA ALA A 261 11.58 33.42 10.28
C ALA A 261 11.80 34.42 9.10
N ALA A 262 11.29 34.11 7.90
CA ALA A 262 11.27 34.92 6.69
C ALA A 262 9.85 35.44 6.40
#